data_749d2bd3a1e18e624f2b1b120de73f61
#
_entry.id   749d2bd3a1e18e624f2b1b120de73f61
#
_cell.length_a   1.000
_cell.length_b   1.000
_cell.length_c   1.000
_cell.angle_alpha   90.00
_cell.angle_beta   90.00
_cell.angle_gamma   90.00
#
_symmetry.space_group_name_H-M   'P 1'
#
loop_
_entity.id
_entity.type
_entity.pdbx_description
1 polymer ?
#
loop_
_entity_poly.entity_id
_entity_poly.type
_entity_poly.pdbx_seq_one_letter_code
_entity_poly.pdbx_strand_id
1 'polypeptide(L)'
;NGTINVGNTNGKVILQTFSLESLVRVAEVFQGKVPMCFLLWKGTGATDLTYDDPLGYASFINLGVKYKAHFIGPCIAGAPNDYPELDQPWQDYLIHRAKMKNHPYTFDTYDQMAKYFGQYNFGVADGMFNPPYLDALFTNHSDMSINYMITHGWRKSPASQTLVDA
;
A
#
# COMPACT_ATOMS: atom_id res chain seq x y z
N ASN A 1 4.32 12.25 -31.36
CA ASN A 1 3.62 11.19 -30.63
C ASN A 1 4.30 11.05 -29.27
N GLY A 2 3.79 11.75 -28.24
CA GLY A 2 4.31 11.66 -26.89
C GLY A 2 3.94 10.31 -26.25
N THR A 3 4.78 9.31 -26.41
CA THR A 3 4.63 8.07 -25.65
C THR A 3 5.16 8.34 -24.24
N ILE A 4 4.28 8.31 -23.25
CA ILE A 4 4.71 8.37 -21.86
C ILE A 4 5.43 7.05 -21.56
N ASN A 5 6.74 7.09 -21.39
CA ASN A 5 7.50 5.93 -20.98
C ASN A 5 7.38 5.76 -19.45
N VAL A 6 6.35 5.02 -19.03
CA VAL A 6 6.08 4.78 -17.61
C VAL A 6 7.25 4.07 -16.91
N GLY A 7 8.04 3.31 -17.65
CA GLY A 7 9.24 2.63 -17.14
C GLY A 7 10.35 3.59 -16.70
N ASN A 8 10.34 4.84 -17.18
CA ASN A 8 11.35 5.85 -16.85
C ASN A 8 10.87 6.84 -15.77
N THR A 9 9.82 6.55 -15.05
CA THR A 9 9.28 7.45 -14.02
C THR A 9 10.03 7.37 -12.69
N ASN A 10 11.04 6.53 -12.57
CA ASN A 10 11.78 6.28 -11.32
C ASN A 10 10.87 5.94 -10.13
N GLY A 11 9.83 5.16 -10.38
CA GLY A 11 8.86 4.76 -9.37
C GLY A 11 7.85 5.84 -8.97
N LYS A 12 7.81 6.97 -9.67
CA LYS A 12 6.80 8.03 -9.42
C LYS A 12 5.39 7.67 -9.90
N VAL A 13 5.27 6.61 -10.70
CA VAL A 13 3.99 6.09 -11.18
C VAL A 13 3.86 4.66 -10.70
N ILE A 14 2.76 4.36 -10.02
CA ILE A 14 2.36 3.02 -9.61
C ILE A 14 1.05 2.69 -10.31
N LEU A 15 1.02 1.61 -11.09
CA LEU A 15 -0.22 1.09 -11.65
C LEU A 15 -0.96 0.26 -10.61
N GLN A 16 -2.27 0.37 -10.58
CA GLN A 16 -3.08 -0.36 -9.60
C GLN A 16 -4.30 -1.02 -10.24
N THR A 17 -4.70 -2.15 -9.72
CA THR A 17 -5.90 -2.86 -10.17
C THR A 17 -6.45 -3.79 -9.11
N PHE A 18 -7.79 -3.94 -9.08
CA PHE A 18 -8.49 -4.99 -8.35
C PHE A 18 -8.62 -6.29 -9.17
N SER A 19 -8.47 -6.18 -10.48
CA SER A 19 -8.70 -7.29 -11.40
C SER A 19 -7.45 -8.12 -11.60
N LEU A 20 -7.54 -9.43 -11.32
CA LEU A 20 -6.47 -10.37 -11.62
C LEU A 20 -6.14 -10.41 -13.12
N GLU A 21 -7.16 -10.35 -13.98
CA GLU A 21 -6.96 -10.31 -15.44
C GLU A 21 -6.15 -9.08 -15.86
N SER A 22 -6.47 -7.92 -15.31
CA SER A 22 -5.71 -6.69 -15.58
C SER A 22 -4.27 -6.79 -15.05
N LEU A 23 -4.06 -7.38 -13.86
CA LEU A 23 -2.72 -7.61 -13.33
C LEU A 23 -1.89 -8.49 -14.25
N VAL A 24 -2.48 -9.58 -14.75
CA VAL A 24 -1.81 -10.48 -15.73
C VAL A 24 -1.39 -9.72 -16.98
N ARG A 25 -2.29 -8.94 -17.58
CA ARG A 25 -1.99 -8.13 -18.78
C ARG A 25 -0.89 -7.10 -18.52
N VAL A 26 -0.94 -6.41 -17.41
CA VAL A 26 0.10 -5.45 -17.03
C VAL A 26 1.46 -6.15 -16.82
N ALA A 27 1.46 -7.32 -16.21
CA ALA A 27 2.67 -8.12 -16.04
C ALA A 27 3.27 -8.57 -17.39
N GLU A 28 2.44 -8.97 -18.34
CA GLU A 28 2.88 -9.34 -19.69
C GLU A 28 3.48 -8.16 -20.44
N VAL A 29 2.86 -6.99 -20.38
CA VAL A 29 3.31 -5.79 -21.09
C VAL A 29 4.57 -5.20 -20.48
N PHE A 30 4.59 -5.01 -19.16
CA PHE A 30 5.66 -4.26 -18.47
C PHE A 30 6.73 -5.15 -17.85
N GLN A 31 6.50 -6.46 -17.73
CA GLN A 31 7.49 -7.43 -17.22
C GLN A 31 8.09 -7.06 -15.86
N GLY A 32 7.30 -6.41 -15.01
CA GLY A 32 7.73 -5.93 -13.69
C GLY A 32 8.58 -4.65 -13.71
N LYS A 33 8.74 -3.99 -14.85
CA LYS A 33 9.53 -2.74 -14.96
C LYS A 33 8.79 -1.51 -14.44
N VAL A 34 7.47 -1.60 -14.29
CA VAL A 34 6.64 -0.54 -13.71
C VAL A 34 6.11 -1.04 -12.37
N PRO A 35 6.22 -0.25 -11.29
CA PRO A 35 5.63 -0.60 -10.02
C PRO A 35 4.12 -0.86 -10.15
N MET A 36 3.66 -1.97 -9.59
CA MET A 36 2.26 -2.40 -9.65
C MET A 36 1.75 -2.70 -8.25
N CYS A 37 0.54 -2.22 -7.96
CA CYS A 37 -0.20 -2.52 -6.75
C CYS A 37 -1.40 -3.40 -7.07
N PHE A 38 -1.47 -4.58 -6.46
CA PHE A 38 -2.62 -5.45 -6.53
C PHE A 38 -3.55 -5.14 -5.35
N LEU A 39 -4.69 -4.54 -5.66
CA LEU A 39 -5.64 -4.06 -4.66
C LEU A 39 -6.52 -5.20 -4.17
N LEU A 40 -6.70 -5.27 -2.87
CA LEU A 40 -7.50 -6.27 -2.18
C LEU A 40 -8.74 -5.62 -1.57
N TRP A 41 -9.90 -6.11 -1.97
CA TRP A 41 -11.18 -5.76 -1.39
C TRP A 41 -12.08 -6.98 -1.38
N LYS A 42 -12.73 -7.22 -0.25
CA LYS A 42 -13.71 -8.30 -0.10
C LYS A 42 -15.03 -7.86 -0.73
N GLY A 43 -15.19 -8.11 -2.01
CA GLY A 43 -16.39 -7.70 -2.73
C GLY A 43 -16.30 -7.94 -4.23
N THR A 44 -17.13 -7.26 -4.98
CA THR A 44 -17.25 -7.40 -6.44
C THR A 44 -15.92 -7.06 -7.13
N GLY A 45 -15.42 -7.97 -7.94
CA GLY A 45 -14.18 -7.82 -8.68
C GLY A 45 -12.94 -8.34 -7.97
N ALA A 46 -13.03 -8.68 -6.69
CA ALA A 46 -12.00 -9.43 -5.99
C ALA A 46 -11.95 -10.90 -6.48
N THR A 47 -10.89 -11.59 -6.16
CA THR A 47 -10.79 -13.03 -6.39
C THR A 47 -11.71 -13.80 -5.44
N ASP A 48 -12.09 -15.03 -5.76
CA ASP A 48 -12.94 -15.89 -4.91
C ASP A 48 -12.21 -16.42 -3.65
N LEU A 49 -11.16 -15.74 -3.23
CA LEU A 49 -10.35 -16.11 -2.07
C LEU A 49 -10.99 -15.60 -0.77
N THR A 50 -10.80 -16.37 0.27
CA THR A 50 -11.18 -16.00 1.64
C THR A 50 -10.04 -15.19 2.27
N TYR A 51 -10.28 -13.94 2.65
CA TYR A 51 -9.22 -13.03 3.11
C TYR A 51 -9.12 -12.87 4.62
N ASP A 52 -10.04 -13.43 5.35
CA ASP A 52 -10.14 -13.42 6.81
C ASP A 52 -9.32 -14.55 7.45
N ASP A 53 -8.76 -15.45 6.65
CA ASP A 53 -7.85 -16.50 7.13
C ASP A 53 -6.45 -16.37 6.48
N PRO A 54 -5.40 -16.83 7.19
CA PRO A 54 -4.03 -16.67 6.71
C PRO A 54 -3.72 -17.38 5.38
N LEU A 55 -4.36 -18.49 5.07
CA LEU A 55 -4.13 -19.23 3.83
C LEU A 55 -4.72 -18.51 2.64
N GLY A 56 -5.94 -18.01 2.77
CA GLY A 56 -6.59 -17.22 1.73
C GLY A 56 -5.85 -15.92 1.46
N TYR A 57 -5.42 -15.23 2.51
CA TYR A 57 -4.65 -14.00 2.37
C TYR A 57 -3.27 -14.25 1.72
N ALA A 58 -2.55 -15.28 2.16
CA ALA A 58 -1.29 -15.68 1.54
C ALA A 58 -1.45 -16.11 0.08
N SER A 59 -2.57 -16.76 -0.27
CA SER A 59 -2.89 -17.13 -1.65
C SER A 59 -3.07 -15.91 -2.54
N PHE A 60 -3.72 -14.86 -2.04
CA PHE A 60 -3.82 -13.58 -2.74
C PHE A 60 -2.44 -12.93 -2.95
N ILE A 61 -1.63 -12.86 -1.90
CA ILE A 61 -0.25 -12.34 -1.99
C ILE A 61 0.55 -13.12 -3.04
N ASN A 62 0.43 -14.44 -3.07
CA ASN A 62 1.12 -15.28 -4.05
C ASN A 62 0.70 -14.98 -5.50
N LEU A 63 -0.54 -14.58 -5.75
CA LEU A 63 -0.94 -14.08 -7.07
C LEU A 63 -0.20 -12.78 -7.42
N GLY A 64 -0.08 -11.85 -6.47
CA GLY A 64 0.72 -10.65 -6.64
C GLY A 64 2.17 -10.96 -6.99
N VAL A 65 2.82 -11.86 -6.25
CA VAL A 65 4.19 -12.30 -6.52
C VAL A 65 4.31 -12.94 -7.90
N LYS A 66 3.41 -13.87 -8.22
CA LYS A 66 3.41 -14.58 -9.52
C LYS A 66 3.35 -13.62 -10.70
N TYR A 67 2.57 -12.58 -10.61
CA TYR A 67 2.38 -11.59 -11.67
C TYR A 67 3.18 -10.30 -11.46
N LYS A 68 4.27 -10.38 -10.68
CA LYS A 68 5.26 -9.30 -10.54
C LYS A 68 4.71 -7.99 -10.00
N ALA A 69 3.67 -8.04 -9.17
CA ALA A 69 3.27 -6.89 -8.37
C ALA A 69 4.36 -6.56 -7.34
N HIS A 70 4.50 -5.29 -7.01
CA HIS A 70 5.45 -4.78 -6.04
C HIS A 70 4.78 -4.49 -4.70
N PHE A 71 3.49 -4.19 -4.78
CA PHE A 71 2.66 -3.80 -3.65
C PHE A 71 1.41 -4.65 -3.58
N ILE A 72 0.99 -4.95 -2.37
CA ILE A 72 -0.39 -5.33 -2.04
C ILE A 72 -1.06 -4.10 -1.46
N GLY A 73 -2.28 -3.79 -1.92
CA GLY A 73 -3.07 -2.67 -1.45
C GLY A 73 -4.35 -3.15 -0.80
N PRO A 74 -4.34 -3.53 0.48
CA PRO A 74 -5.55 -3.93 1.19
C PRO A 74 -6.42 -2.72 1.54
N CYS A 75 -7.74 -2.93 1.70
CA CYS A 75 -8.60 -1.90 2.25
C CYS A 75 -8.49 -1.83 3.78
N ILE A 76 -8.64 -0.62 4.30
CA ILE A 76 -8.72 -0.35 5.74
C ILE A 76 -10.14 -0.01 6.15
N ALA A 77 -10.54 -0.43 7.35
CA ALA A 77 -11.80 -0.05 7.96
C ALA A 77 -11.73 1.32 8.67
N GLY A 78 -12.88 1.77 9.09
CA GLY A 78 -13.04 3.02 9.84
C GLY A 78 -13.56 4.18 8.99
N ALA A 79 -14.48 4.94 9.58
CA ALA A 79 -15.13 6.06 8.89
C ALA A 79 -14.11 7.03 8.27
N PRO A 80 -14.37 7.56 7.07
CA PRO A 80 -15.60 7.41 6.29
C PRO A 80 -15.71 6.09 5.51
N ASN A 81 -14.74 5.20 5.56
CA ASN A 81 -14.74 3.94 4.84
C ASN A 81 -15.77 2.96 5.43
N ASP A 82 -16.59 2.38 4.57
CA ASP A 82 -17.44 1.23 4.88
C ASP A 82 -16.81 -0.04 4.28
N TYR A 83 -15.56 -0.28 4.64
CA TYR A 83 -14.77 -1.42 4.15
C TYR A 83 -14.49 -2.43 5.26
N PRO A 84 -14.33 -3.71 4.93
CA PRO A 84 -13.78 -4.66 5.87
C PRO A 84 -12.33 -4.28 6.22
N GLU A 85 -11.88 -4.66 7.41
CA GLU A 85 -10.48 -4.52 7.80
C GLU A 85 -9.65 -5.65 7.18
N LEU A 86 -8.84 -5.32 6.20
CA LEU A 86 -7.95 -6.27 5.53
C LEU A 86 -6.46 -5.90 5.67
N ASP A 87 -6.15 -5.01 6.59
CA ASP A 87 -4.79 -4.55 6.87
C ASP A 87 -4.47 -4.61 8.38
N GLN A 88 -4.68 -5.78 8.96
CA GLN A 88 -4.27 -6.06 10.33
C GLN A 88 -2.77 -6.40 10.41
N PRO A 89 -2.12 -6.31 11.57
CA PRO A 89 -0.69 -6.58 11.72
C PRO A 89 -0.23 -7.94 11.17
N TRP A 90 -1.04 -9.00 11.32
CA TRP A 90 -0.70 -10.32 10.77
C TRP A 90 -0.76 -10.34 9.23
N GLN A 91 -1.63 -9.54 8.62
CA GLN A 91 -1.78 -9.42 7.16
C GLN A 91 -0.57 -8.67 6.59
N ASP A 92 -0.20 -7.56 7.19
CA ASP A 92 1.02 -6.84 6.85
C ASP A 92 2.27 -7.71 6.98
N TYR A 93 2.37 -8.48 8.07
CA TYR A 93 3.47 -9.45 8.24
C TYR A 93 3.58 -10.42 7.07
N LEU A 94 2.45 -10.95 6.56
CA LEU A 94 2.46 -11.85 5.41
C LEU A 94 2.91 -11.14 4.12
N ILE A 95 2.51 -9.89 3.92
CA ILE A 95 2.94 -9.07 2.78
C ILE A 95 4.46 -8.89 2.81
N HIS A 96 5.02 -8.43 3.91
CA HIS A 96 6.45 -8.22 4.07
C HIS A 96 7.26 -9.52 4.01
N ARG A 97 6.73 -10.61 4.56
CA ARG A 97 7.36 -11.92 4.46
C ARG A 97 7.48 -12.40 3.01
N ALA A 98 6.54 -12.03 2.16
CA ALA A 98 6.61 -12.28 0.72
C ALA A 98 7.54 -11.31 -0.03
N LYS A 99 8.25 -10.41 0.67
CA LYS A 99 9.10 -9.34 0.13
C LYS A 99 8.34 -8.35 -0.76
N MET A 100 7.06 -8.22 -0.52
CA MET A 100 6.21 -7.19 -1.11
C MET A 100 6.07 -6.02 -0.14
N LYS A 101 5.56 -4.92 -0.64
CA LYS A 101 5.29 -3.70 0.11
C LYS A 101 3.81 -3.55 0.38
N ASN A 102 3.47 -2.98 1.52
CA ASN A 102 2.10 -2.69 1.93
C ASN A 102 1.69 -1.27 1.54
N HIS A 103 0.61 -1.15 0.74
CA HIS A 103 0.12 0.11 0.21
C HIS A 103 -1.40 0.19 0.34
N PRO A 104 -1.92 0.30 1.56
CA PRO A 104 -3.36 0.24 1.81
C PRO A 104 -4.12 1.49 1.38
N TYR A 105 -5.45 1.37 1.33
CA TYR A 105 -6.42 2.40 0.97
C TYR A 105 -7.67 2.31 1.84
N THR A 106 -8.37 3.38 2.12
CA THR A 106 -8.09 4.79 1.82
C THR A 106 -7.98 5.56 3.13
N PHE A 107 -6.99 6.40 3.25
CA PHE A 107 -6.71 7.19 4.45
C PHE A 107 -7.27 8.60 4.27
N ASP A 108 -8.40 8.88 4.87
CA ASP A 108 -9.11 10.14 4.71
C ASP A 108 -9.31 10.90 6.03
N THR A 109 -8.81 10.35 7.15
CA THR A 109 -8.91 10.99 8.47
C THR A 109 -7.62 10.85 9.28
N TYR A 110 -7.43 11.76 10.24
CA TYR A 110 -6.34 11.66 11.21
C TYR A 110 -6.43 10.41 12.09
N ASP A 111 -7.64 9.95 12.41
CA ASP A 111 -7.84 8.73 13.21
C ASP A 111 -7.34 7.50 12.47
N GLN A 112 -7.59 7.41 11.17
CA GLN A 112 -7.05 6.34 10.33
C GLN A 112 -5.51 6.42 10.30
N MET A 113 -4.94 7.61 10.10
CA MET A 113 -3.49 7.80 10.14
C MET A 113 -2.92 7.38 11.49
N ALA A 114 -3.51 7.82 12.60
CA ALA A 114 -3.05 7.48 13.94
C ALA A 114 -3.13 5.97 14.22
N LYS A 115 -4.20 5.31 13.78
CA LYS A 115 -4.37 3.88 13.95
C LYS A 115 -3.24 3.10 13.26
N TYR A 116 -3.00 3.33 11.99
CA TYR A 116 -2.09 2.50 11.18
C TYR A 116 -0.62 2.93 11.27
N PHE A 117 -0.35 4.20 11.54
CA PHE A 117 1.00 4.71 11.72
C PHE A 117 1.41 4.81 13.20
N GLY A 118 0.46 4.72 14.12
CA GLY A 118 0.71 4.83 15.56
C GLY A 118 0.29 3.61 16.35
N GLN A 119 -0.98 3.27 16.31
CA GLN A 119 -1.57 2.28 17.23
C GLN A 119 -1.21 0.84 16.89
N TYR A 120 -1.12 0.45 15.63
CA TYR A 120 -0.73 -0.90 15.25
C TYR A 120 0.77 -1.19 15.40
N ASN A 121 1.48 -0.22 15.94
CA ASN A 121 2.86 -0.39 16.32
C ASN A 121 3.04 -0.96 17.73
N PHE A 122 2.06 -1.68 18.22
CA PHE A 122 2.03 -2.22 19.56
C PHE A 122 3.02 -3.30 19.82
N GLY A 123 3.96 -3.07 20.67
CA GLY A 123 4.57 -4.07 21.53
C GLY A 123 4.97 -5.39 20.84
N VAL A 124 5.00 -5.38 19.53
CA VAL A 124 5.63 -6.42 18.77
C VAL A 124 7.11 -6.24 19.02
N ALA A 125 7.76 -7.28 19.47
CA ALA A 125 9.16 -7.31 19.84
C ALA A 125 10.00 -6.46 18.89
N ASP A 126 10.87 -5.62 19.44
CA ASP A 126 11.80 -4.77 18.73
C ASP A 126 12.35 -5.45 17.49
N GLY A 127 12.08 -4.89 16.32
CA GLY A 127 12.59 -5.36 15.05
C GLY A 127 11.59 -6.06 14.12
N MET A 128 10.39 -6.41 14.57
CA MET A 128 9.42 -7.08 13.70
C MET A 128 8.55 -6.10 12.89
N PHE A 129 8.24 -4.95 13.46
CA PHE A 129 7.57 -3.84 12.79
C PHE A 129 8.18 -2.53 13.27
N ASN A 130 9.14 -2.03 12.53
CA ASN A 130 9.60 -0.67 12.74
C ASN A 130 8.53 0.28 12.19
N PRO A 131 8.00 1.22 12.99
CA PRO A 131 6.97 2.11 12.49
C PRO A 131 7.48 2.96 11.33
N PRO A 132 6.60 3.27 10.39
CA PRO A 132 5.29 2.67 10.19
C PRO A 132 5.41 1.30 9.54
N TYR A 133 4.55 0.35 9.86
CA TYR A 133 4.52 -0.94 9.17
C TYR A 133 3.97 -0.83 7.74
N LEU A 134 3.42 0.31 7.37
CA LEU A 134 3.01 0.64 6.01
C LEU A 134 4.17 1.21 5.21
N ASP A 135 4.30 0.80 3.95
CA ASP A 135 5.30 1.37 3.03
C ASP A 135 4.78 2.59 2.27
N ALA A 136 3.47 2.67 2.06
CA ALA A 136 2.79 3.74 1.34
C ALA A 136 1.31 3.77 1.72
N LEU A 137 0.56 4.71 1.19
CA LEU A 137 -0.87 4.81 1.40
C LEU A 137 -1.58 5.50 0.22
N PHE A 138 -2.87 5.17 0.04
CA PHE A 138 -3.77 5.95 -0.79
C PHE A 138 -4.63 6.87 0.07
N THR A 139 -4.84 8.09 -0.40
CA THR A 139 -5.65 9.10 0.28
C THR A 139 -6.34 10.02 -0.73
N ASN A 140 -7.55 10.47 -0.38
CA ASN A 140 -8.22 11.57 -1.07
C ASN A 140 -7.81 12.94 -0.50
N HIS A 141 -7.09 12.96 0.64
CA HIS A 141 -6.67 14.14 1.38
C HIS A 141 -5.15 14.16 1.56
N SER A 142 -4.44 14.38 0.46
CA SER A 142 -2.97 14.36 0.45
C SER A 142 -2.33 15.42 1.37
N ASP A 143 -2.96 16.56 1.52
CA ASP A 143 -2.57 17.63 2.44
C ASP A 143 -2.62 17.19 3.89
N MET A 144 -3.69 16.53 4.31
CA MET A 144 -3.86 15.96 5.63
C MET A 144 -2.79 14.90 5.90
N SER A 145 -2.60 13.96 4.98
CA SER A 145 -1.61 12.88 5.12
C SER A 145 -0.18 13.41 5.17
N ILE A 146 0.16 14.40 4.34
CA ILE A 146 1.47 15.07 4.35
C ILE A 146 1.70 15.78 5.67
N ASN A 147 0.72 16.53 6.18
CA ASN A 147 0.82 17.21 7.47
C ASN A 147 1.04 16.23 8.61
N TYR A 148 0.31 15.11 8.62
CA TYR A 148 0.49 14.06 9.61
C TYR A 148 1.94 13.56 9.60
N MET A 149 2.48 13.24 8.42
CA MET A 149 3.85 12.74 8.28
C MET A 149 4.91 13.76 8.69
N ILE A 150 4.69 15.05 8.40
CA ILE A 150 5.61 16.14 8.82
C ILE A 150 5.61 16.28 10.33
N THR A 151 4.42 16.33 10.97
CA THR A 151 4.29 16.52 12.42
C THR A 151 4.89 15.36 13.21
N HIS A 152 4.95 14.16 12.64
CA HIS A 152 5.56 12.99 13.26
C HIS A 152 7.03 12.77 12.84
N GLY A 153 7.61 13.70 12.09
CA GLY A 153 9.02 13.65 11.68
C GLY A 153 9.36 12.60 10.59
N TRP A 154 8.35 12.02 9.96
CA TRP A 154 8.55 11.02 8.89
C TRP A 154 8.75 11.64 7.50
N ARG A 155 8.43 12.90 7.37
CA ARG A 155 8.67 13.69 6.17
C ARG A 155 9.21 15.06 6.53
N LYS A 156 10.17 15.55 5.74
CA LYS A 156 10.66 16.92 5.89
C LYS A 156 9.61 17.94 5.40
N SER A 157 9.48 19.04 6.11
CA SER A 157 8.68 20.17 5.65
C SER A 157 9.27 20.74 4.34
N PRO A 158 8.44 21.20 3.38
CA PRO A 158 8.92 21.87 2.17
C PRO A 158 9.88 23.03 2.45
N ALA A 159 9.65 23.78 3.54
CA ALA A 159 10.52 24.88 3.95
C ALA A 159 11.93 24.43 4.37
N SER A 160 12.11 23.17 4.77
CA SER A 160 13.44 22.64 5.10
C SER A 160 14.17 22.05 3.89
N GLN A 161 13.50 21.86 2.77
CA GLN A 161 14.12 21.40 1.53
C GLN A 161 14.78 22.55 0.75
N THR A 162 14.22 23.75 0.83
CA THR A 162 14.76 24.94 0.16
C THR A 162 16.05 25.51 0.79
N LEU A 163 16.40 25.09 2.00
CA LEU A 163 17.62 25.55 2.68
C LEU A 163 18.83 24.63 2.45
N VAL A 164 18.63 23.46 1.82
CA VAL A 164 19.72 22.50 1.56
C VAL A 164 20.21 22.60 0.10
N ASP A 165 19.42 23.17 -0.79
CA ASP A 165 19.72 23.32 -2.22
C ASP A 165 20.20 24.75 -2.57
N ALA A 166 20.47 25.59 -1.57
CA ALA A 166 21.06 26.91 -1.68
C ALA A 166 22.48 26.94 -1.10
#